data_bf8d3d39f27a731871294ee5fd333e70
#
_entry.id   bf8d3d39f27a731871294ee5fd333e70
#
_cell.length_a   1.000
_cell.length_b   1.000
_cell.length_c   1.000
_cell.angle_alpha   90.00
_cell.angle_beta   90.00
_cell.angle_gamma   90.00
#
_symmetry.space_group_name_H-M   'P 1'
#
loop_
_entity.id
_entity.type
_entity.pdbx_description
1 polymer ?
#
loop_
_entity_poly.entity_id
_entity_poly.type
_entity_poly.pdbx_seq_one_letter_code
_entity_poly.pdbx_strand_id
1 'polypeptide(L)'
;SDLRARSTARVAELMAQVQTEHIEGGTGIAHTRWATHGAPAVHNAHPHFSHGPGAVGDKPGRVALVHNGIIENHEELRAALQARGYVFASQTDTEVIAHLVDSLYNGDLLEAVQGAIAQLHGAYAIAVFHKDEPQRVVGARAGSPLILGVGQGEHFLASDAMALAGVTDQIVYLEEGDVVDLQLGKYWVLDRAQQTATRAVDRKSTRLNSSH
;
A
#
# COMPACT_ATOMS: atom_id res chain seq x y z
N SER A 1 -6.17 17.51 -0.86
CA SER A 1 -4.76 17.70 -0.48
C SER A 1 -4.21 16.40 0.08
N ASP A 2 -3.04 16.00 -0.40
CA ASP A 2 -2.35 14.81 0.09
C ASP A 2 -1.74 15.12 1.45
N LEU A 3 -2.47 14.82 2.51
CA LEU A 3 -2.00 14.94 3.87
C LEU A 3 -1.32 13.63 4.30
N ARG A 4 -0.15 13.74 4.90
CA ARG A 4 0.54 12.59 5.47
C ARG A 4 1.20 12.90 6.79
N ALA A 5 1.19 11.92 7.69
CA ALA A 5 2.01 11.90 8.89
C ALA A 5 3.00 10.74 8.82
N ARG A 6 4.22 10.96 9.26
CA ARG A 6 5.26 9.93 9.35
C ARG A 6 5.94 10.00 10.72
N SER A 7 6.24 8.84 11.27
CA SER A 7 6.95 8.71 12.52
C SER A 7 7.85 7.48 12.50
N THR A 8 8.97 7.53 13.22
CA THR A 8 9.79 6.37 13.53
C THR A 8 9.32 5.67 14.81
N ALA A 9 8.32 6.22 15.46
CA ALA A 9 7.75 5.75 16.72
C ALA A 9 6.69 4.66 16.51
N ARG A 10 6.06 4.23 17.60
CA ARG A 10 5.01 3.20 17.57
C ARG A 10 3.72 3.72 16.93
N VAL A 11 2.87 2.80 16.48
CA VAL A 11 1.57 3.12 15.83
C VAL A 11 0.72 4.08 16.68
N ALA A 12 0.66 3.88 18.00
CA ALA A 12 -0.10 4.76 18.89
C ALA A 12 0.38 6.22 18.83
N GLU A 13 1.67 6.44 18.70
CA GLU A 13 2.27 7.79 18.59
C GLU A 13 1.99 8.40 17.21
N LEU A 14 2.03 7.58 16.15
CA LEU A 14 1.63 8.02 14.80
C LEU A 14 0.14 8.42 14.76
N MET A 15 -0.73 7.66 15.41
CA MET A 15 -2.16 7.99 15.55
C MET A 15 -2.35 9.31 16.28
N ALA A 16 -1.61 9.53 17.37
CA ALA A 16 -1.64 10.80 18.11
C ALA A 16 -1.15 11.96 17.24
N GLN A 17 -0.11 11.77 16.44
CA GLN A 17 0.38 12.77 15.49
C GLN A 17 -0.70 13.11 14.44
N VAL A 18 -1.37 12.12 13.86
CA VAL A 18 -2.48 12.34 12.90
C VAL A 18 -3.58 13.17 13.53
N GLN A 19 -3.99 12.88 14.76
CA GLN A 19 -5.01 13.65 15.49
C GLN A 19 -4.55 15.09 15.79
N THR A 20 -3.30 15.27 16.20
CA THR A 20 -2.72 16.58 16.50
C THR A 20 -2.60 17.45 15.25
N GLU A 21 -2.20 16.87 14.13
CA GLU A 21 -2.06 17.57 12.85
C GLU A 21 -3.39 17.73 12.11
N HIS A 22 -4.50 17.24 12.68
CA HIS A 22 -5.85 17.28 12.07
C HIS A 22 -5.90 16.75 10.64
N ILE A 23 -5.25 15.60 10.42
CA ILE A 23 -5.26 14.94 9.13
C ILE A 23 -6.56 14.16 8.97
N GLU A 24 -7.38 14.57 8.02
CA GLU A 24 -8.67 13.96 7.71
C GLU A 24 -8.73 13.53 6.25
N GLY A 25 -9.46 12.46 5.96
CA GLY A 25 -9.66 11.99 4.60
C GLY A 25 -10.57 10.76 4.53
N GLY A 26 -11.23 10.58 3.38
CA GLY A 26 -12.10 9.43 3.11
C GLY A 26 -11.33 8.16 2.73
N THR A 27 -10.08 8.29 2.29
CA THR A 27 -9.18 7.19 1.97
C THR A 27 -7.82 7.43 2.60
N GLY A 28 -7.31 6.44 3.28
CA GLY A 28 -6.02 6.54 3.94
C GLY A 28 -5.26 5.23 3.96
N ILE A 29 -3.96 5.32 4.05
CA ILE A 29 -3.05 4.19 4.24
C ILE A 29 -2.11 4.45 5.40
N ALA A 30 -1.83 3.42 6.17
CA ALA A 30 -0.88 3.46 7.26
C ALA A 30 0.00 2.21 7.26
N HIS A 31 1.22 2.33 7.75
CA HIS A 31 2.19 1.26 7.74
C HIS A 31 3.13 1.34 8.94
N THR A 32 3.44 0.18 9.51
CA THR A 32 4.54 -0.02 10.44
C THR A 32 5.60 -0.92 9.79
N ARG A 33 6.88 -0.66 10.03
CA ARG A 33 7.96 -1.46 9.46
C ARG A 33 9.16 -1.56 10.40
N TRP A 34 9.90 -2.66 10.22
CA TRP A 34 11.29 -2.76 10.65
C TRP A 34 12.20 -2.24 9.53
N ALA A 35 13.28 -1.58 9.87
CA ALA A 35 14.23 -1.09 8.88
C ALA A 35 14.95 -2.26 8.20
N THR A 36 14.68 -2.47 6.92
CA THR A 36 15.32 -3.50 6.08
C THR A 36 16.30 -2.87 5.09
N HIS A 37 15.93 -1.73 4.52
CA HIS A 37 16.74 -0.90 3.65
C HIS A 37 16.72 0.54 4.18
N GLY A 38 17.88 1.15 4.33
CA GLY A 38 18.03 2.47 4.92
C GLY A 38 17.87 2.46 6.45
N ALA A 39 18.35 3.52 7.09
CA ALA A 39 18.28 3.69 8.53
C ALA A 39 16.85 4.02 9.00
N PRO A 40 16.49 3.77 10.27
CA PRO A 40 15.26 4.27 10.86
C PRO A 40 15.25 5.79 10.90
N ALA A 41 14.67 6.41 9.89
CA ALA A 41 14.57 7.86 9.74
C ALA A 41 13.21 8.21 9.11
N VAL A 42 12.71 9.42 9.35
CA VAL A 42 11.39 9.84 8.86
C VAL A 42 11.27 9.76 7.34
N HIS A 43 12.31 10.12 6.60
CA HIS A 43 12.30 10.05 5.13
C HIS A 43 12.27 8.61 4.57
N ASN A 44 12.65 7.61 5.38
CA ASN A 44 12.56 6.19 5.05
C ASN A 44 11.25 5.54 5.55
N ALA A 45 10.41 6.29 6.26
CA ALA A 45 9.14 5.77 6.79
C ALA A 45 8.02 5.79 5.74
N HIS A 46 7.15 4.78 5.80
CA HIS A 46 5.96 4.73 4.95
C HIS A 46 4.87 5.70 5.43
N PRO A 47 3.95 6.11 4.56
CA PRO A 47 3.88 5.82 3.12
C PRO A 47 4.94 6.57 2.32
N HIS A 48 5.28 6.02 1.14
CA HIS A 48 6.11 6.69 0.16
C HIS A 48 5.27 7.26 -0.96
N PHE A 49 5.73 8.37 -1.53
CA PHE A 49 5.06 9.05 -2.63
C PHE A 49 5.95 9.10 -3.87
N SER A 50 5.30 9.09 -5.05
CA SER A 50 5.88 9.63 -6.28
C SER A 50 5.22 10.96 -6.64
N HIS A 51 6.02 11.92 -7.03
CA HIS A 51 5.58 13.26 -7.44
C HIS A 51 5.71 13.45 -8.96
N GLY A 52 6.21 12.43 -9.66
CA GLY A 52 6.52 12.46 -11.08
C GLY A 52 7.99 12.77 -11.37
N PRO A 53 8.40 12.66 -12.65
CA PRO A 53 9.78 12.93 -13.06
C PRO A 53 10.21 14.36 -12.73
N GLY A 54 11.42 14.53 -12.19
CA GLY A 54 12.00 15.83 -11.83
C GLY A 54 11.35 16.53 -10.64
N ALA A 55 10.34 15.92 -10.00
CA ALA A 55 9.65 16.51 -8.87
C ALA A 55 10.14 15.94 -7.54
N VAL A 56 10.30 16.79 -6.55
CA VAL A 56 10.65 16.42 -5.17
C VAL A 56 9.58 16.98 -4.23
N GLY A 57 9.47 16.41 -3.07
CA GLY A 57 8.50 16.47 -2.01
C GLY A 57 7.67 17.70 -1.69
N ASP A 58 7.88 18.84 -2.34
CA ASP A 58 7.14 20.09 -2.06
C ASP A 58 5.81 20.20 -2.81
N LYS A 59 5.52 19.26 -3.71
CA LYS A 59 4.26 19.19 -4.46
C LYS A 59 3.41 18.05 -3.94
N PRO A 60 2.08 18.12 -4.08
CA PRO A 60 1.21 16.98 -3.79
C PRO A 60 1.68 15.73 -4.56
N GLY A 61 1.82 14.62 -3.86
CA GLY A 61 2.19 13.35 -4.48
C GLY A 61 1.14 12.89 -5.48
N ARG A 62 1.57 12.27 -6.57
CA ARG A 62 0.68 11.66 -7.57
C ARG A 62 0.29 10.25 -7.15
N VAL A 63 1.25 9.47 -6.69
CA VAL A 63 1.08 8.11 -6.20
C VAL A 63 1.49 8.04 -4.73
N ALA A 64 0.68 7.38 -3.93
CA ALA A 64 1.03 7.03 -2.55
C ALA A 64 1.00 5.51 -2.39
N LEU A 65 1.97 4.95 -1.67
CA LEU A 65 2.17 3.53 -1.57
C LEU A 65 2.72 3.12 -0.21
N VAL A 66 2.17 2.03 0.33
CA VAL A 66 2.76 1.28 1.44
C VAL A 66 3.13 -0.12 0.96
N HIS A 67 4.17 -0.70 1.56
CA HIS A 67 4.73 -1.99 1.17
C HIS A 67 5.26 -2.75 2.38
N ASN A 68 4.93 -4.04 2.44
CA ASN A 68 5.58 -5.03 3.28
C ASN A 68 6.31 -6.04 2.40
N GLY A 69 7.54 -6.36 2.75
CA GLY A 69 8.38 -7.29 2.01
C GLY A 69 9.67 -6.64 1.52
N ILE A 70 10.39 -7.35 0.68
CA ILE A 70 11.68 -6.92 0.15
C ILE A 70 11.70 -7.15 -1.37
N ILE A 71 12.02 -6.10 -2.12
CA ILE A 71 12.20 -6.14 -3.57
C ILE A 71 13.68 -6.33 -3.89
N GLU A 72 14.02 -7.48 -4.44
CA GLU A 72 15.41 -7.88 -4.68
C GLU A 72 16.06 -7.09 -5.79
N ASN A 73 15.33 -6.74 -6.85
CA ASN A 73 15.85 -5.98 -7.99
C ASN A 73 15.64 -4.46 -7.89
N HIS A 74 15.53 -3.94 -6.67
CA HIS A 74 15.24 -2.52 -6.45
C HIS A 74 16.32 -1.58 -6.98
N GLU A 75 17.58 -1.97 -6.94
CA GLU A 75 18.69 -1.13 -7.42
C GLU A 75 18.68 -0.96 -8.94
N GLU A 76 18.41 -2.02 -9.69
CA GLU A 76 18.27 -1.96 -11.16
C GLU A 76 17.10 -1.07 -11.56
N LEU A 77 15.96 -1.23 -10.89
CA LEU A 77 14.77 -0.40 -11.14
C LEU A 77 15.01 1.06 -10.76
N ARG A 78 15.71 1.30 -9.64
CA ARG A 78 16.10 2.65 -9.21
C ARG A 78 16.95 3.34 -10.27
N ALA A 79 17.96 2.68 -10.78
CA ALA A 79 18.85 3.24 -11.81
C ALA A 79 18.09 3.58 -13.09
N ALA A 80 17.20 2.70 -13.54
CA ALA A 80 16.36 2.93 -14.70
C ALA A 80 15.40 4.12 -14.52
N LEU A 81 14.80 4.25 -13.34
CA LEU A 81 13.91 5.37 -13.02
C LEU A 81 14.67 6.69 -12.87
N GLN A 82 15.85 6.68 -12.28
CA GLN A 82 16.73 7.86 -12.22
C GLN A 82 17.12 8.34 -13.63
N ALA A 83 17.42 7.43 -14.55
CA ALA A 83 17.69 7.74 -15.93
C ALA A 83 16.49 8.40 -16.65
N ARG A 84 15.28 8.16 -16.16
CA ARG A 84 14.02 8.79 -16.65
C ARG A 84 13.66 10.08 -15.92
N GLY A 85 14.51 10.56 -15.02
CA GLY A 85 14.33 11.81 -14.30
C GLY A 85 13.65 11.71 -12.93
N TYR A 86 13.41 10.50 -12.42
CA TYR A 86 12.86 10.36 -11.07
C TYR A 86 13.91 10.65 -10.02
N VAL A 87 13.55 11.48 -9.04
CA VAL A 87 14.40 11.87 -7.91
C VAL A 87 13.95 11.10 -6.67
N PHE A 88 14.90 10.40 -6.04
CA PHE A 88 14.63 9.60 -4.86
C PHE A 88 14.93 10.39 -3.59
N ALA A 89 13.94 10.44 -2.69
CA ALA A 89 14.04 11.11 -1.39
C ALA A 89 14.41 10.16 -0.26
N SER A 90 14.35 8.84 -0.50
CA SER A 90 14.66 7.80 0.47
C SER A 90 15.56 6.71 -0.09
N GLN A 91 16.00 5.81 0.78
CA GLN A 91 16.83 4.66 0.43
C GLN A 91 16.00 3.37 0.33
N THR A 92 14.67 3.46 0.45
CA THR A 92 13.80 2.29 0.51
C THR A 92 13.50 1.72 -0.87
N ASP A 93 13.34 0.41 -0.94
CA ASP A 93 12.79 -0.28 -2.11
C ASP A 93 11.33 0.14 -2.40
N THR A 94 10.60 0.53 -1.38
CA THR A 94 9.20 0.98 -1.51
C THR A 94 9.07 2.23 -2.38
N GLU A 95 9.97 3.18 -2.27
CA GLU A 95 9.95 4.38 -3.13
C GLU A 95 10.20 4.00 -4.60
N VAL A 96 10.99 2.97 -4.86
CA VAL A 96 11.18 2.42 -6.21
C VAL A 96 9.84 1.96 -6.79
N ILE A 97 9.03 1.25 -6.00
CA ILE A 97 7.71 0.80 -6.45
C ILE A 97 6.80 2.00 -6.73
N ALA A 98 6.81 3.01 -5.88
CA ALA A 98 5.98 4.22 -6.07
C ALA A 98 6.31 4.94 -7.39
N HIS A 99 7.59 5.12 -7.68
CA HIS A 99 8.01 5.74 -8.95
C HIS A 99 7.74 4.85 -10.15
N LEU A 100 7.88 3.54 -10.01
CA LEU A 100 7.56 2.58 -11.08
C LEU A 100 6.08 2.64 -11.45
N VAL A 101 5.18 2.62 -10.47
CA VAL A 101 3.74 2.77 -10.68
C VAL A 101 3.43 4.10 -11.37
N ASP A 102 4.01 5.19 -10.89
CA ASP A 102 3.84 6.51 -11.50
C ASP A 102 4.27 6.52 -12.97
N SER A 103 5.41 5.89 -13.27
CA SER A 103 5.96 5.84 -14.63
C SER A 103 5.08 5.06 -15.62
N LEU A 104 4.28 4.12 -15.11
CA LEU A 104 3.39 3.28 -15.90
C LEU A 104 1.93 3.78 -15.90
N TYR A 105 1.64 4.79 -15.10
CA TYR A 105 0.28 5.32 -14.99
C TYR A 105 -0.14 6.05 -16.27
N ASN A 106 -1.27 5.62 -16.83
CA ASN A 106 -1.86 6.17 -18.03
C ASN A 106 -3.39 6.28 -17.91
N GLY A 107 -3.86 6.78 -16.75
CA GLY A 107 -5.29 6.97 -16.48
C GLY A 107 -5.99 5.80 -15.79
N ASP A 108 -5.33 4.65 -15.62
CA ASP A 108 -5.86 3.47 -14.92
C ASP A 108 -4.85 2.92 -13.91
N LEU A 109 -5.17 3.05 -12.63
CA LEU A 109 -4.29 2.61 -11.56
C LEU A 109 -4.11 1.08 -11.54
N LEU A 110 -5.15 0.32 -11.87
CA LEU A 110 -5.04 -1.14 -11.94
C LEU A 110 -4.01 -1.59 -12.98
N GLU A 111 -4.05 -1.02 -14.18
CA GLU A 111 -3.07 -1.31 -15.23
C GLU A 111 -1.64 -0.92 -14.81
N ALA A 112 -1.50 0.23 -14.17
CA ALA A 112 -0.19 0.70 -13.70
C ALA A 112 0.39 -0.23 -12.64
N VAL A 113 -0.42 -0.69 -11.68
CA VAL A 113 0.02 -1.64 -10.65
C VAL A 113 0.34 -3.00 -11.26
N GLN A 114 -0.49 -3.51 -12.16
CA GLN A 114 -0.22 -4.77 -12.85
C GLN A 114 1.08 -4.72 -13.66
N GLY A 115 1.34 -3.63 -14.36
CA GLY A 115 2.59 -3.42 -15.08
C GLY A 115 3.80 -3.31 -14.16
N ALA A 116 3.65 -2.68 -13.00
CA ALA A 116 4.72 -2.55 -12.01
C ALA A 116 5.08 -3.90 -11.39
N ILE A 117 4.08 -4.66 -10.91
CA ILE A 117 4.35 -5.94 -10.24
C ILE A 117 4.95 -6.98 -11.19
N ALA A 118 4.70 -6.88 -12.49
CA ALA A 118 5.34 -7.73 -13.50
C ALA A 118 6.86 -7.54 -13.56
N GLN A 119 7.38 -6.41 -13.11
CA GLN A 119 8.81 -6.08 -13.08
C GLN A 119 9.46 -6.32 -11.72
N LEU A 120 8.69 -6.59 -10.68
CA LEU A 120 9.21 -6.78 -9.33
C LEU A 120 9.68 -8.21 -9.11
N HIS A 121 10.89 -8.36 -8.55
CA HIS A 121 11.41 -9.63 -8.05
C HIS A 121 11.52 -9.55 -6.53
N GLY A 122 11.02 -10.56 -5.84
CA GLY A 122 11.02 -10.62 -4.38
C GLY A 122 9.60 -10.68 -3.80
N ALA A 123 9.49 -10.33 -2.54
CA ALA A 123 8.23 -10.40 -1.81
C ALA A 123 7.59 -9.03 -1.65
N TYR A 124 6.28 -8.95 -1.87
CA TYR A 124 5.53 -7.71 -1.65
C TYR A 124 4.09 -7.99 -1.21
N ALA A 125 3.61 -7.12 -0.36
CA ALA A 125 2.21 -6.81 -0.15
C ALA A 125 2.11 -5.28 -0.22
N ILE A 126 1.40 -4.77 -1.19
CA ILE A 126 1.31 -3.33 -1.46
C ILE A 126 -0.14 -2.85 -1.45
N ALA A 127 -0.34 -1.61 -1.01
CA ALA A 127 -1.56 -0.85 -1.20
C ALA A 127 -1.18 0.50 -1.82
N VAL A 128 -1.85 0.83 -2.91
CA VAL A 128 -1.49 1.97 -3.78
C VAL A 128 -2.72 2.79 -4.07
N PHE A 129 -2.58 4.11 -4.04
CA PHE A 129 -3.58 4.99 -4.64
C PHE A 129 -2.96 6.16 -5.41
N HIS A 130 -3.76 6.75 -6.30
CA HIS A 130 -3.37 7.85 -7.16
C HIS A 130 -4.29 9.05 -6.93
N LYS A 131 -3.73 10.25 -6.94
CA LYS A 131 -4.48 11.48 -6.67
C LYS A 131 -5.63 11.75 -7.65
N ASP A 132 -5.48 11.29 -8.90
CA ASP A 132 -6.50 11.48 -9.96
C ASP A 132 -7.63 10.42 -9.88
N GLU A 133 -7.48 9.42 -9.03
CA GLU A 133 -8.49 8.39 -8.74
C GLU A 133 -8.71 8.27 -7.22
N PRO A 134 -9.21 9.33 -6.56
CA PRO A 134 -9.20 9.42 -5.08
C PRO A 134 -10.11 8.40 -4.37
N GLN A 135 -11.02 7.74 -5.11
CA GLN A 135 -11.94 6.75 -4.57
C GLN A 135 -11.45 5.30 -4.79
N ARG A 136 -10.24 5.14 -5.28
CA ARG A 136 -9.69 3.84 -5.66
C ARG A 136 -8.43 3.50 -4.88
N VAL A 137 -8.36 2.26 -4.38
CA VAL A 137 -7.14 1.66 -3.84
C VAL A 137 -6.91 0.34 -4.54
N VAL A 138 -5.70 0.10 -5.01
CA VAL A 138 -5.30 -1.18 -5.59
C VAL A 138 -4.30 -1.85 -4.66
N GLY A 139 -4.61 -3.08 -4.27
CA GLY A 139 -3.72 -3.94 -3.49
C GLY A 139 -3.17 -5.07 -4.32
N ALA A 140 -1.97 -5.54 -4.00
CA ALA A 140 -1.37 -6.70 -4.66
C ALA A 140 -0.42 -7.42 -3.70
N ARG A 141 -0.30 -8.73 -3.86
CA ARG A 141 0.62 -9.53 -3.06
C ARG A 141 1.31 -10.62 -3.85
N ALA A 142 2.56 -10.87 -3.47
CA ALA A 142 3.32 -12.08 -3.78
C ALA A 142 4.39 -12.26 -2.70
N GLY A 143 4.49 -13.43 -2.10
CA GLY A 143 5.49 -13.76 -1.06
C GLY A 143 5.22 -13.14 0.32
N SER A 144 4.47 -12.07 0.41
CA SER A 144 4.03 -11.46 1.67
C SER A 144 2.50 -11.47 1.77
N PRO A 145 1.93 -11.63 2.97
CA PRO A 145 0.47 -11.73 3.12
C PRO A 145 -0.22 -10.38 2.94
N LEU A 146 -1.41 -10.41 2.34
CA LEU A 146 -2.34 -9.29 2.27
C LEU A 146 -3.76 -9.82 2.44
N ILE A 147 -4.54 -9.16 3.27
CA ILE A 147 -5.93 -9.49 3.51
C ILE A 147 -6.83 -8.29 3.22
N LEU A 148 -8.04 -8.59 2.82
CA LEU A 148 -9.11 -7.63 2.62
C LEU A 148 -10.12 -7.75 3.76
N GLY A 149 -10.36 -6.68 4.49
CA GLY A 149 -11.47 -6.56 5.41
C GLY A 149 -12.71 -6.02 4.69
N VAL A 150 -13.81 -6.76 4.76
CA VAL A 150 -15.07 -6.36 4.13
C VAL A 150 -15.96 -5.71 5.17
N GLY A 151 -16.22 -4.42 5.02
CA GLY A 151 -17.12 -3.64 5.86
C GLY A 151 -18.40 -3.24 5.12
N GLN A 152 -19.28 -2.53 5.79
CA GLN A 152 -20.49 -1.97 5.19
C GLN A 152 -20.15 -0.64 4.51
N GLY A 153 -20.14 -0.64 3.18
CA GLY A 153 -19.84 0.56 2.40
C GLY A 153 -18.37 0.99 2.41
N GLU A 154 -17.52 0.25 3.10
CA GLU A 154 -16.08 0.51 3.18
C GLU A 154 -15.28 -0.79 3.29
N HIS A 155 -14.09 -0.79 2.73
CA HIS A 155 -13.18 -1.93 2.74
C HIS A 155 -11.79 -1.53 3.20
N PHE A 156 -11.04 -2.50 3.71
CA PHE A 156 -9.74 -2.28 4.32
C PHE A 156 -8.73 -3.27 3.76
N LEU A 157 -7.49 -2.84 3.58
CA LEU A 157 -6.36 -3.71 3.31
C LEU A 157 -5.41 -3.73 4.51
N ALA A 158 -4.97 -4.90 4.88
CA ALA A 158 -4.03 -5.09 5.98
C ALA A 158 -3.11 -6.30 5.70
N SER A 159 -1.96 -6.32 6.32
CA SER A 159 -1.05 -7.46 6.25
C SER A 159 -1.39 -8.57 7.24
N ASP A 160 -2.21 -8.27 8.26
CA ASP A 160 -2.56 -9.16 9.36
C ASP A 160 -4.00 -8.94 9.81
N ALA A 161 -4.69 -10.03 10.14
CA ALA A 161 -6.06 -10.00 10.65
C ALA A 161 -6.20 -9.24 11.99
N MET A 162 -5.17 -9.20 12.80
CA MET A 162 -5.18 -8.44 14.07
C MET A 162 -5.32 -6.93 13.85
N ALA A 163 -4.82 -6.40 12.73
CA ALA A 163 -4.99 -5.00 12.38
C ALA A 163 -6.45 -4.63 12.08
N LEU A 164 -7.30 -5.61 11.77
CA LEU A 164 -8.72 -5.45 11.49
C LEU A 164 -9.62 -5.78 12.68
N ALA A 165 -9.04 -6.20 13.81
CA ALA A 165 -9.79 -6.52 15.03
C ALA A 165 -10.58 -5.28 15.50
N GLY A 166 -11.88 -5.45 15.73
CA GLY A 166 -12.78 -4.35 16.11
C GLY A 166 -13.25 -3.47 14.93
N VAL A 167 -12.72 -3.69 13.73
CA VAL A 167 -13.12 -2.97 12.49
C VAL A 167 -14.11 -3.80 11.69
N THR A 168 -13.76 -5.06 11.41
CA THR A 168 -14.64 -6.02 10.74
C THR A 168 -14.27 -7.44 11.13
N ASP A 169 -15.26 -8.34 11.09
CA ASP A 169 -15.10 -9.79 11.28
C ASP A 169 -15.09 -10.55 9.94
N GLN A 170 -15.33 -9.87 8.83
CA GLN A 170 -15.36 -10.47 7.49
C GLN A 170 -14.03 -10.23 6.78
N ILE A 171 -13.31 -11.30 6.53
CA ILE A 171 -11.95 -11.25 5.99
C ILE A 171 -11.85 -12.12 4.75
N VAL A 172 -11.23 -11.55 3.69
CA VAL A 172 -10.81 -12.27 2.51
C VAL A 172 -9.29 -12.40 2.54
N TYR A 173 -8.81 -13.64 2.55
CA TYR A 173 -7.38 -13.94 2.41
C TYR A 173 -7.03 -13.98 0.93
N LEU A 174 -6.22 -13.02 0.48
CA LEU A 174 -5.77 -12.99 -0.91
C LEU A 174 -4.74 -14.11 -1.14
N GLU A 175 -4.83 -14.74 -2.29
CA GLU A 175 -3.91 -15.79 -2.73
C GLU A 175 -2.66 -15.21 -3.37
N GLU A 176 -1.66 -16.07 -3.55
CA GLU A 176 -0.39 -15.71 -4.19
C GLU A 176 -0.63 -15.15 -5.59
N GLY A 177 -0.12 -13.95 -5.85
CA GLY A 177 -0.28 -13.26 -7.13
C GLY A 177 -1.60 -12.50 -7.31
N ASP A 178 -2.48 -12.49 -6.29
CA ASP A 178 -3.73 -11.74 -6.38
C ASP A 178 -3.50 -10.22 -6.38
N VAL A 179 -4.33 -9.55 -7.19
CA VAL A 179 -4.52 -8.11 -7.19
C VAL A 179 -5.96 -7.81 -6.80
N VAL A 180 -6.19 -6.85 -5.93
CA VAL A 180 -7.52 -6.41 -5.54
C VAL A 180 -7.72 -4.95 -5.91
N ASP A 181 -8.85 -4.66 -6.55
CA ASP A 181 -9.26 -3.33 -6.95
C ASP A 181 -10.44 -2.89 -6.08
N LEU A 182 -10.22 -1.87 -5.25
CA LEU A 182 -11.22 -1.31 -4.35
C LEU A 182 -11.75 0.00 -4.89
N GLN A 183 -13.06 0.07 -5.14
CA GLN A 183 -13.71 1.30 -5.60
C GLN A 183 -15.08 1.47 -4.94
N LEU A 184 -15.29 2.60 -4.24
CA LEU A 184 -16.62 3.02 -3.75
C LEU A 184 -17.40 1.91 -3.01
N GLY A 185 -16.76 1.24 -2.07
CA GLY A 185 -17.39 0.17 -1.28
C GLY A 185 -17.57 -1.15 -2.00
N LYS A 186 -16.97 -1.30 -3.17
CA LYS A 186 -16.93 -2.55 -3.94
C LYS A 186 -15.50 -3.03 -4.10
N TYR A 187 -15.33 -4.33 -4.36
CA TYR A 187 -14.02 -4.89 -4.64
C TYR A 187 -14.07 -5.95 -5.73
N TRP A 188 -13.00 -6.04 -6.48
CA TRP A 188 -12.76 -7.08 -7.47
C TRP A 188 -11.40 -7.70 -7.22
N VAL A 189 -11.32 -9.01 -7.29
CA VAL A 189 -10.05 -9.74 -7.21
C VAL A 189 -9.69 -10.26 -8.58
N LEU A 190 -8.45 -10.05 -9.00
CA LEU A 190 -7.85 -10.65 -10.18
C LEU A 190 -6.74 -11.60 -9.73
N ASP A 191 -6.68 -12.80 -10.32
CA ASP A 191 -5.66 -13.77 -10.02
C ASP A 191 -4.33 -13.46 -10.74
N ARG A 192 -3.32 -14.31 -10.52
CA ARG A 192 -2.01 -14.15 -11.14
C ARG A 192 -2.05 -14.16 -12.68
N ALA A 193 -3.08 -14.75 -13.29
CA ALA A 193 -3.32 -14.73 -14.74
C ALA A 193 -4.12 -13.50 -15.19
N GLN A 194 -4.36 -12.53 -14.29
CA GLN A 194 -5.15 -11.32 -14.53
C GLN A 194 -6.63 -11.60 -14.86
N GLN A 195 -7.13 -12.76 -14.43
CA GLN A 195 -8.53 -13.15 -14.58
C GLN A 195 -9.31 -12.83 -13.31
N THR A 196 -10.55 -12.37 -13.47
CA THR A 196 -11.44 -12.16 -12.33
C THR A 196 -11.60 -13.46 -11.54
N ALA A 197 -11.38 -13.40 -10.24
CA ALA A 197 -11.46 -14.52 -9.32
C ALA A 197 -12.38 -14.20 -8.16
N THR A 198 -13.00 -15.26 -7.62
CA THR A 198 -13.79 -15.18 -6.39
C THR A 198 -12.99 -15.78 -5.25
N ARG A 199 -12.96 -15.08 -4.11
CA ARG A 199 -12.32 -15.54 -2.88
C ARG A 199 -13.37 -15.64 -1.77
N ALA A 200 -13.25 -16.69 -0.96
CA ALA A 200 -14.17 -16.91 0.15
C ALA A 200 -14.02 -15.82 1.21
N VAL A 201 -15.13 -15.39 1.79
CA VAL A 201 -15.16 -14.48 2.93
C VAL A 201 -15.21 -15.32 4.20
N ASP A 202 -14.17 -15.24 5.01
CA ASP A 202 -14.11 -15.86 6.32
C ASP A 202 -14.72 -14.93 7.37
N ARG A 203 -15.51 -15.51 8.28
CA ARG A 203 -15.96 -14.79 9.47
C ARG A 203 -15.12 -15.22 10.65
N LYS A 204 -14.27 -14.34 11.16
CA LYS A 204 -13.60 -14.56 12.43
C LYS A 204 -14.57 -14.24 13.56
N SER A 205 -15.02 -15.30 14.28
CA SER A 205 -15.70 -15.07 15.55
C SER A 205 -14.67 -14.55 16.55
N THR A 206 -14.82 -13.32 17.00
CA THR A 206 -14.19 -12.82 18.21
C THR A 206 -14.89 -13.49 19.42
N ARG A 207 -14.67 -14.79 19.63
CA ARG A 207 -14.82 -15.35 20.96
C ARG A 207 -13.65 -14.84 21.77
N LEU A 208 -13.87 -13.79 22.54
CA LEU A 208 -13.12 -13.54 23.75
C LEU A 208 -13.16 -14.85 24.54
N ASN A 209 -12.06 -15.58 24.58
CA ASN A 209 -11.86 -16.59 25.60
C ASN A 209 -11.78 -15.86 26.93
N SER A 210 -12.92 -15.65 27.54
CA SER A 210 -13.03 -15.47 28.98
C SER A 210 -12.79 -16.83 29.63
N SER A 211 -11.55 -17.27 29.67
CA SER A 211 -11.13 -18.33 30.58
C SER A 211 -10.58 -17.67 31.83
N HIS A 212 -11.24 -17.97 32.91
CA HIS A 212 -11.01 -17.62 34.30
C HIS A 212 -9.57 -17.70 34.78
#